data_840a9c3ff21a85ca9846fbf4e2ec44cd
#
_entry.id   840a9c3ff21a85ca9846fbf4e2ec44cd
#
_cell.length_a   1.000
_cell.length_b   1.000
_cell.length_c   1.000
_cell.angle_alpha   90.00
_cell.angle_beta   90.00
_cell.angle_gamma   90.00
#
_symmetry.space_group_name_H-M   'P 1'
#
loop_
_entity.id
_entity.type
_entity.pdbx_description
1 polymer ?
#
loop_
_entity_poly.entity_id
_entity_poly.type
_entity_poly.pdbx_seq_one_letter_code
_entity_poly.pdbx_strand_id
1 'polypeptide(L)'
;ALAKNAEVGMCRTVAAGLKPGSDVANLSVMGYDPAVCYTGRSPLEAASIGVDLKPTDVALRCNTVTLSGEESYEDKTMVDYCAGDISTEEAHQIIETVEKELGNDIYKFYGGVSYRHCLVVDNGTTDLGNMTPPHDISGRVIGEYLSKSENAAPLIDLMKRSYEILKNHPVNIERRKKGLHEANSIWLWGEGRRPQLENFKEKNGVSGCVVSAVDLLKGIGICAGMETPEVEGATGYIDTNFEGKTQAGIDAFKRGTDLVYLHFEAPDECGHRGEAQNKVKAIEMIDSRVLTKMLDYLNGCGDDYRILIMPDHP
;
A
#
# COMPACT_ATOMS: atom_id res chain seq x y z
N ALA A 1 -28.04 12.74 11.00
CA ALA A 1 -29.02 12.20 11.98
C ALA A 1 -28.31 11.47 13.12
N LEU A 2 -27.34 10.60 12.88
CA LEU A 2 -26.61 9.82 13.90
C LEU A 2 -25.92 10.70 14.95
N ALA A 3 -25.18 11.73 14.53
CA ALA A 3 -24.41 12.61 15.42
C ALA A 3 -25.24 13.28 16.54
N LYS A 4 -26.56 13.36 16.37
CA LYS A 4 -27.46 13.92 17.41
C LYS A 4 -27.65 12.98 18.61
N ASN A 5 -27.42 11.67 18.39
CA ASN A 5 -27.63 10.62 19.40
C ASN A 5 -26.35 9.82 19.68
N ALA A 6 -25.22 10.28 19.16
CA ALA A 6 -23.92 9.64 19.28
C ALA A 6 -23.02 10.40 20.27
N GLU A 7 -22.04 9.71 20.80
CA GLU A 7 -20.92 10.33 21.48
C GLU A 7 -19.92 10.86 20.43
N VAL A 8 -19.48 12.11 20.61
CA VAL A 8 -18.51 12.75 19.72
C VAL A 8 -17.28 13.14 20.53
N GLY A 9 -16.10 12.77 20.04
CA GLY A 9 -14.85 13.03 20.73
C GLY A 9 -13.66 13.11 19.79
N MET A 10 -12.50 13.41 20.37
CA MET A 10 -11.20 13.42 19.67
C MET A 10 -10.42 12.18 20.05
N CYS A 11 -9.86 11.51 19.05
CA CYS A 11 -8.98 10.36 19.24
C CYS A 11 -7.59 10.69 18.70
N ARG A 12 -6.55 10.34 19.48
CA ARG A 12 -5.17 10.44 19.00
C ARG A 12 -4.81 9.14 18.28
N THR A 13 -4.74 9.20 16.97
CA THR A 13 -4.38 8.05 16.12
C THR A 13 -2.87 7.87 15.94
N VAL A 14 -2.07 8.93 16.14
CA VAL A 14 -0.61 8.87 16.09
C VAL A 14 -0.04 9.25 17.45
N ALA A 15 0.70 8.32 18.07
CA ALA A 15 1.35 8.56 19.36
C ALA A 15 2.49 9.58 19.23
N ALA A 16 2.80 10.26 20.34
CA ALA A 16 3.91 11.22 20.39
C ALA A 16 5.23 10.51 20.05
N GLY A 17 6.03 11.14 19.18
CA GLY A 17 7.33 10.62 18.74
C GLY A 17 7.28 9.71 17.51
N LEU A 18 6.13 9.30 17.06
CA LEU A 18 5.98 8.58 15.78
C LEU A 18 5.80 9.56 14.62
N LYS A 19 6.35 9.21 13.47
CA LYS A 19 6.11 9.95 12.22
C LYS A 19 4.66 9.74 11.79
N PRO A 20 3.90 10.81 11.51
CA PRO A 20 2.53 10.70 11.02
C PRO A 20 2.46 9.94 9.69
N GLY A 21 1.47 9.04 9.57
CA GLY A 21 1.20 8.29 8.36
C GLY A 21 0.00 7.38 8.56
N SER A 22 -0.71 7.05 7.48
CA SER A 22 -1.90 6.19 7.53
C SER A 22 -1.60 4.78 8.05
N ASP A 23 -0.37 4.28 7.85
CA ASP A 23 0.10 3.01 8.41
C ASP A 23 0.09 3.02 9.95
N VAL A 24 0.70 4.03 10.55
CA VAL A 24 0.74 4.22 12.01
C VAL A 24 -0.64 4.49 12.57
N ALA A 25 -1.41 5.36 11.91
CA ALA A 25 -2.75 5.73 12.35
C ALA A 25 -3.71 4.52 12.34
N ASN A 26 -3.75 3.76 11.24
CA ASN A 26 -4.64 2.61 11.11
C ASN A 26 -4.25 1.44 12.04
N LEU A 27 -2.96 1.19 12.29
CA LEU A 27 -2.52 0.25 13.32
C LEU A 27 -3.08 0.66 14.70
N SER A 28 -2.96 1.95 15.05
CA SER A 28 -3.49 2.47 16.32
C SER A 28 -5.01 2.32 16.42
N VAL A 29 -5.76 2.64 15.35
CA VAL A 29 -7.22 2.50 15.29
C VAL A 29 -7.65 1.04 15.45
N MET A 30 -6.88 0.09 14.91
CA MET A 30 -7.12 -1.35 15.06
C MET A 30 -6.65 -1.90 16.42
N GLY A 31 -6.14 -1.05 17.33
CA GLY A 31 -5.76 -1.42 18.69
C GLY A 31 -4.37 -2.03 18.82
N TYR A 32 -3.51 -1.86 17.83
CA TYR A 32 -2.08 -2.22 17.90
C TYR A 32 -1.24 -1.01 18.28
N ASP A 33 -0.13 -1.23 18.98
CA ASP A 33 0.84 -0.18 19.27
C ASP A 33 1.89 -0.10 18.16
N PRO A 34 1.84 0.94 17.28
CA PRO A 34 2.79 1.05 16.19
C PRO A 34 4.24 1.18 16.64
N ALA A 35 4.50 1.71 17.84
CA ALA A 35 5.85 1.82 18.39
C ALA A 35 6.50 0.44 18.63
N VAL A 36 5.67 -0.60 18.79
CA VAL A 36 6.13 -1.97 19.04
C VAL A 36 6.10 -2.82 17.77
N CYS A 37 5.04 -2.69 16.96
CA CYS A 37 4.78 -3.63 15.87
C CYS A 37 5.09 -3.08 14.46
N TYR A 38 5.23 -1.76 14.29
CA TYR A 38 5.47 -1.19 12.97
C TYR A 38 6.93 -1.34 12.55
N THR A 39 7.15 -1.98 11.43
CA THR A 39 8.48 -2.30 10.90
C THR A 39 8.73 -1.73 9.50
N GLY A 40 7.77 -0.95 8.98
CA GLY A 40 7.79 -0.41 7.63
C GLY A 40 6.53 -0.77 6.85
N ARG A 41 6.29 -0.06 5.76
CA ARG A 41 5.11 -0.22 4.91
C ARG A 41 5.22 -1.41 3.95
N SER A 42 6.41 -1.67 3.41
CA SER A 42 6.64 -2.68 2.38
C SER A 42 6.18 -4.10 2.76
N PRO A 43 6.43 -4.59 3.99
CA PRO A 43 5.96 -5.93 4.35
C PRO A 43 4.44 -6.05 4.46
N LEU A 44 3.74 -4.96 4.75
CA LEU A 44 2.27 -4.93 4.74
C LEU A 44 1.74 -5.00 3.29
N GLU A 45 2.34 -4.23 2.39
CA GLU A 45 2.01 -4.28 0.96
C GLU A 45 2.38 -5.64 0.33
N ALA A 46 3.49 -6.24 0.76
CA ALA A 46 3.85 -7.61 0.35
C ALA A 46 2.78 -8.63 0.78
N ALA A 47 2.31 -8.55 2.02
CA ALA A 47 1.25 -9.44 2.51
C ALA A 47 -0.06 -9.28 1.72
N SER A 48 -0.42 -8.04 1.32
CA SER A 48 -1.66 -7.78 0.56
C SER A 48 -1.67 -8.44 -0.82
N ILE A 49 -0.51 -8.60 -1.45
CA ILE A 49 -0.37 -9.27 -2.76
C ILE A 49 -0.08 -10.77 -2.62
N GLY A 50 -0.28 -11.35 -1.42
CA GLY A 50 -0.17 -12.78 -1.16
C GLY A 50 1.25 -13.29 -0.92
N VAL A 51 2.22 -12.42 -0.66
CA VAL A 51 3.59 -12.81 -0.33
C VAL A 51 3.67 -13.20 1.14
N ASP A 52 4.01 -14.46 1.40
CA ASP A 52 4.25 -14.96 2.76
C ASP A 52 5.71 -14.74 3.16
N LEU A 53 5.93 -13.71 3.98
CA LEU A 53 7.25 -13.35 4.48
C LEU A 53 7.61 -14.20 5.69
N LYS A 54 8.80 -14.82 5.67
CA LYS A 54 9.41 -15.41 6.85
C LYS A 54 9.84 -14.29 7.83
N PRO A 55 9.99 -14.58 9.12
CA PRO A 55 10.42 -13.57 10.11
C PRO A 55 11.79 -12.92 9.79
N THR A 56 12.65 -13.61 9.06
CA THR A 56 13.99 -13.15 8.68
C THR A 56 14.04 -12.41 7.34
N ASP A 57 12.97 -12.49 6.54
CA ASP A 57 12.90 -11.83 5.24
C ASP A 57 12.77 -10.31 5.39
N VAL A 58 13.31 -9.61 4.42
CA VAL A 58 13.13 -8.16 4.28
C VAL A 58 12.39 -7.88 2.99
N ALA A 59 11.27 -7.19 3.09
CA ALA A 59 10.53 -6.68 1.94
C ALA A 59 10.95 -5.23 1.66
N LEU A 60 11.13 -4.91 0.39
CA LEU A 60 11.32 -3.55 -0.11
C LEU A 60 10.24 -3.23 -1.14
N ARG A 61 9.82 -1.98 -1.18
CA ARG A 61 9.08 -1.48 -2.34
C ARG A 61 10.01 -1.46 -3.55
N CYS A 62 9.47 -1.88 -4.67
CA CYS A 62 10.15 -1.90 -5.95
C CYS A 62 9.30 -1.12 -6.94
N ASN A 63 9.65 0.14 -7.18
CA ASN A 63 8.97 0.92 -8.21
C ASN A 63 9.59 0.65 -9.58
N THR A 64 8.77 0.52 -10.61
CA THR A 64 9.23 0.75 -11.97
C THR A 64 9.28 2.25 -12.23
N VAL A 65 10.44 2.75 -12.63
CA VAL A 65 10.72 4.19 -12.78
C VAL A 65 11.26 4.54 -14.16
N THR A 66 11.20 5.82 -14.51
CA THR A 66 11.86 6.37 -15.69
C THR A 66 13.13 7.10 -15.28
N LEU A 67 14.26 6.62 -15.74
CA LEU A 67 15.55 7.30 -15.64
C LEU A 67 15.95 7.89 -17.00
N SER A 68 16.69 8.98 -16.97
CA SER A 68 17.29 9.62 -18.16
C SER A 68 18.42 8.78 -18.78
N GLY A 69 18.95 9.23 -19.92
CA GLY A 69 19.79 8.42 -20.80
C GLY A 69 21.30 8.58 -20.62
N GLU A 70 21.78 9.23 -19.54
CA GLU A 70 23.22 9.40 -19.30
C GLU A 70 23.95 8.05 -19.24
N GLU A 71 25.25 8.04 -19.58
CA GLU A 71 26.03 6.81 -19.67
C GLU A 71 26.24 6.18 -18.27
N SER A 72 26.70 6.99 -17.31
CA SER A 72 26.85 6.53 -15.92
C SER A 72 25.48 6.45 -15.22
N TYR A 73 25.26 5.38 -14.47
CA TYR A 73 24.01 5.20 -13.74
C TYR A 73 23.80 6.30 -12.68
N GLU A 74 24.86 6.70 -12.02
CA GLU A 74 24.85 7.72 -10.97
C GLU A 74 24.52 9.12 -11.50
N ASP A 75 24.82 9.39 -12.77
CA ASP A 75 24.58 10.69 -13.42
C ASP A 75 23.14 10.82 -13.97
N LYS A 76 22.39 9.72 -13.99
CA LYS A 76 20.99 9.72 -14.46
C LYS A 76 20.09 10.56 -13.57
N THR A 77 19.07 11.12 -14.18
CA THR A 77 18.01 11.87 -13.49
C THR A 77 16.79 10.97 -13.29
N MET A 78 16.17 11.04 -12.11
CA MET A 78 14.83 10.47 -11.87
C MET A 78 13.80 11.31 -12.64
N VAL A 79 13.46 10.88 -13.84
CA VAL A 79 12.50 11.60 -14.70
C VAL A 79 11.08 11.41 -14.18
N ASP A 80 10.75 10.17 -13.79
CA ASP A 80 9.41 9.85 -13.28
C ASP A 80 9.46 8.63 -12.38
N TYR A 81 8.93 8.77 -11.16
CA TYR A 81 8.92 7.72 -10.14
C TYR A 81 7.85 6.64 -10.35
N CYS A 82 6.91 6.85 -11.29
CA CYS A 82 5.79 5.96 -11.59
C CYS A 82 5.73 5.51 -13.05
N ALA A 83 6.76 5.82 -13.86
CA ALA A 83 6.83 5.49 -15.28
C ALA A 83 5.55 5.90 -16.06
N GLY A 84 5.03 7.12 -15.80
CA GLY A 84 3.83 7.64 -16.43
C GLY A 84 2.57 6.86 -16.06
N ASP A 85 2.45 6.50 -14.80
CA ASP A 85 1.35 5.65 -14.30
C ASP A 85 1.14 4.40 -15.18
N ILE A 86 2.24 3.66 -15.41
CA ILE A 86 2.24 2.46 -16.25
C ILE A 86 1.09 1.52 -15.91
N SER A 87 0.44 0.91 -16.92
CA SER A 87 -0.62 -0.07 -16.65
C SER A 87 -0.09 -1.32 -15.93
N THR A 88 -0.95 -1.97 -15.16
CA THR A 88 -0.58 -3.18 -14.42
C THR A 88 -0.10 -4.28 -15.38
N GLU A 89 -0.73 -4.42 -16.55
CA GLU A 89 -0.39 -5.43 -17.56
C GLU A 89 0.99 -5.20 -18.16
N GLU A 90 1.35 -3.94 -18.47
CA GLU A 90 2.67 -3.59 -18.98
C GLU A 90 3.74 -3.76 -17.88
N ALA A 91 3.43 -3.34 -16.66
CA ALA A 91 4.34 -3.43 -15.51
C ALA A 91 4.63 -4.89 -15.12
N HIS A 92 3.64 -5.78 -15.19
CA HIS A 92 3.85 -7.20 -14.93
C HIS A 92 4.86 -7.81 -15.92
N GLN A 93 4.78 -7.50 -17.21
CA GLN A 93 5.78 -7.96 -18.21
C GLN A 93 7.20 -7.48 -17.87
N ILE A 94 7.32 -6.25 -17.38
CA ILE A 94 8.59 -5.67 -16.92
C ILE A 94 9.11 -6.47 -15.70
N ILE A 95 8.27 -6.67 -14.68
CA ILE A 95 8.68 -7.35 -13.44
C ILE A 95 8.94 -8.85 -13.65
N GLU A 96 8.19 -9.53 -14.52
CA GLU A 96 8.48 -10.90 -14.92
C GLU A 96 9.87 -11.02 -15.56
N THR A 97 10.26 -10.02 -16.38
CA THR A 97 11.61 -9.97 -16.95
C THR A 97 12.65 -9.70 -15.87
N VAL A 98 12.40 -8.80 -14.93
CA VAL A 98 13.28 -8.52 -13.79
C VAL A 98 13.47 -9.77 -12.93
N GLU A 99 12.38 -10.47 -12.58
CA GLU A 99 12.44 -11.71 -11.80
C GLU A 99 13.25 -12.78 -12.53
N LYS A 100 13.02 -12.97 -13.83
CA LYS A 100 13.73 -13.97 -14.63
C LYS A 100 15.24 -13.70 -14.72
N GLU A 101 15.66 -12.45 -14.87
CA GLU A 101 17.06 -12.09 -15.15
C GLU A 101 17.85 -11.73 -13.87
N LEU A 102 17.19 -11.28 -12.81
CA LEU A 102 17.81 -10.83 -11.56
C LEU A 102 17.39 -11.64 -10.34
N GLY A 103 16.22 -12.31 -10.40
CA GLY A 103 15.71 -13.17 -9.33
C GLY A 103 16.58 -14.41 -9.10
N ASN A 104 16.63 -14.86 -7.84
CA ASN A 104 17.36 -16.07 -7.41
C ASN A 104 16.85 -16.52 -6.03
N ASP A 105 17.60 -17.39 -5.35
CA ASP A 105 17.21 -17.89 -4.02
C ASP A 105 17.20 -16.80 -2.93
N ILE A 106 17.93 -15.69 -3.14
CA ILE A 106 18.02 -14.56 -2.17
C ILE A 106 17.04 -13.45 -2.54
N TYR A 107 16.89 -13.14 -3.82
CA TYR A 107 16.10 -12.03 -4.33
C TYR A 107 14.90 -12.55 -5.11
N LYS A 108 13.68 -12.15 -4.69
CA LYS A 108 12.44 -12.52 -5.38
C LYS A 108 11.59 -11.27 -5.62
N PHE A 109 11.25 -11.03 -6.89
CA PHE A 109 10.44 -9.90 -7.30
C PHE A 109 8.99 -10.33 -7.51
N TYR A 110 8.07 -9.56 -6.98
CA TYR A 110 6.63 -9.81 -7.05
C TYR A 110 5.92 -8.63 -7.70
N GLY A 111 5.10 -8.91 -8.71
CA GLY A 111 4.27 -7.92 -9.37
C GLY A 111 3.14 -7.43 -8.46
N GLY A 112 2.97 -6.13 -8.40
CA GLY A 112 1.84 -5.46 -7.74
C GLY A 112 1.03 -4.65 -8.74
N VAL A 113 0.41 -3.57 -8.32
CA VAL A 113 -0.47 -2.74 -9.15
C VAL A 113 0.29 -1.56 -9.75
N SER A 114 0.16 -1.34 -11.07
CA SER A 114 0.83 -0.26 -11.80
C SER A 114 2.35 -0.30 -11.56
N TYR A 115 2.95 0.80 -11.16
CA TYR A 115 4.39 0.94 -10.91
C TYR A 115 4.86 0.37 -9.56
N ARG A 116 3.96 -0.12 -8.70
CA ARG A 116 4.23 -0.56 -7.33
C ARG A 116 4.38 -2.07 -7.25
N HIS A 117 5.58 -2.53 -6.98
CA HIS A 117 5.96 -3.94 -6.88
C HIS A 117 6.73 -4.16 -5.58
N CYS A 118 7.09 -5.40 -5.32
CA CYS A 118 7.81 -5.81 -4.12
C CYS A 118 9.07 -6.62 -4.47
N LEU A 119 10.18 -6.33 -3.79
CA LEU A 119 11.33 -7.22 -3.69
C LEU A 119 11.34 -7.85 -2.30
N VAL A 120 11.51 -9.17 -2.23
CA VAL A 120 11.79 -9.90 -0.99
C VAL A 120 13.24 -10.36 -1.00
N VAL A 121 13.94 -10.08 0.09
CA VAL A 121 15.33 -10.52 0.32
C VAL A 121 15.32 -11.59 1.40
N ASP A 122 15.63 -12.83 1.06
CA ASP A 122 15.73 -13.94 2.00
C ASP A 122 16.85 -13.69 3.00
N ASN A 123 16.56 -13.81 4.29
CA ASN A 123 17.49 -13.49 5.39
C ASN A 123 18.16 -12.11 5.26
N GLY A 124 17.44 -11.10 4.73
CA GLY A 124 17.95 -9.77 4.47
C GLY A 124 18.24 -8.95 5.73
N THR A 125 18.84 -7.78 5.54
CA THR A 125 19.03 -6.76 6.60
C THR A 125 18.23 -5.51 6.29
N THR A 126 17.73 -4.83 7.34
CA THR A 126 17.13 -3.50 7.25
C THR A 126 18.15 -2.37 7.47
N ASP A 127 19.41 -2.70 7.79
CA ASP A 127 20.49 -1.73 7.91
C ASP A 127 21.07 -1.40 6.53
N LEU A 128 20.26 -0.76 5.70
CA LEU A 128 20.59 -0.40 4.32
C LEU A 128 21.01 1.06 4.16
N GLY A 129 21.13 1.81 5.26
CA GLY A 129 21.35 3.26 5.21
C GLY A 129 20.12 4.00 4.66
N ASN A 130 20.33 5.08 3.93
CA ASN A 130 19.23 5.86 3.38
C ASN A 130 18.80 5.33 2.00
N MET A 131 17.73 4.56 1.97
CA MET A 131 17.05 4.13 0.74
C MET A 131 15.99 5.16 0.37
N THR A 132 16.39 6.20 -0.35
CA THR A 132 15.55 7.38 -0.63
C THR A 132 14.32 7.02 -1.48
N PRO A 133 13.10 7.45 -1.09
CA PRO A 133 11.91 7.28 -1.90
C PRO A 133 12.03 7.98 -3.26
N PRO A 134 11.64 7.35 -4.38
CA PRO A 134 11.86 7.92 -5.72
C PRO A 134 11.04 9.19 -5.99
N HIS A 135 9.88 9.34 -5.35
CA HIS A 135 9.04 10.54 -5.48
C HIS A 135 9.65 11.80 -4.83
N ASP A 136 10.55 11.63 -3.86
CA ASP A 136 11.24 12.74 -3.20
C ASP A 136 12.38 13.33 -4.07
N ILE A 137 12.77 12.60 -5.11
CA ILE A 137 13.91 12.96 -5.97
C ILE A 137 13.55 13.14 -7.45
N SER A 138 12.27 13.31 -7.75
CA SER A 138 11.83 13.61 -9.13
C SER A 138 12.53 14.86 -9.67
N GLY A 139 13.09 14.77 -10.87
CA GLY A 139 13.86 15.83 -11.52
C GLY A 139 15.30 16.00 -10.98
N ARG A 140 15.79 15.11 -10.11
CA ARG A 140 17.13 15.19 -9.52
C ARG A 140 18.04 14.08 -10.02
N VAL A 141 19.34 14.34 -10.04
CA VAL A 141 20.39 13.36 -10.34
C VAL A 141 20.45 12.33 -9.21
N ILE A 142 20.35 11.03 -9.54
CA ILE A 142 20.13 9.97 -8.55
C ILE A 142 21.36 9.64 -7.71
N GLY A 143 22.58 9.90 -8.18
CA GLY A 143 23.82 9.47 -7.53
C GLY A 143 23.99 9.97 -6.09
N GLU A 144 23.49 11.17 -5.77
CA GLU A 144 23.53 11.72 -4.42
C GLU A 144 22.56 11.02 -3.44
N TYR A 145 21.55 10.33 -3.99
CA TYR A 145 20.46 9.70 -3.24
C TYR A 145 20.57 8.18 -3.16
N LEU A 146 21.56 7.58 -3.82
CA LEU A 146 21.90 6.17 -3.65
C LEU A 146 22.51 5.95 -2.27
N SER A 147 22.07 4.90 -1.59
CA SER A 147 22.65 4.57 -0.28
C SER A 147 24.16 4.28 -0.38
N LYS A 148 24.89 4.75 0.60
CA LYS A 148 26.36 4.51 0.74
C LYS A 148 26.67 3.37 1.70
N SER A 149 25.64 2.68 2.23
CA SER A 149 25.83 1.49 3.07
C SER A 149 26.37 0.33 2.25
N GLU A 150 27.36 -0.38 2.77
CA GLU A 150 27.88 -1.60 2.16
C GLU A 150 26.78 -2.67 2.02
N ASN A 151 25.85 -2.71 2.97
CA ASN A 151 24.72 -3.64 2.94
C ASN A 151 23.75 -3.33 1.79
N ALA A 152 23.68 -2.09 1.30
CA ALA A 152 22.82 -1.70 0.18
C ALA A 152 23.48 -1.93 -1.18
N ALA A 153 24.79 -2.14 -1.24
CA ALA A 153 25.52 -2.26 -2.50
C ALA A 153 24.95 -3.35 -3.45
N PRO A 154 24.54 -4.55 -2.97
CA PRO A 154 23.91 -5.54 -3.84
C PRO A 154 22.57 -5.08 -4.43
N LEU A 155 21.78 -4.32 -3.66
CA LEU A 155 20.48 -3.78 -4.12
C LEU A 155 20.67 -2.67 -5.16
N ILE A 156 21.69 -1.83 -4.98
CA ILE A 156 22.09 -0.81 -5.96
C ILE A 156 22.57 -1.48 -7.25
N ASP A 157 23.30 -2.59 -7.17
CA ASP A 157 23.69 -3.39 -8.34
C ASP A 157 22.46 -3.93 -9.07
N LEU A 158 21.46 -4.44 -8.36
CA LEU A 158 20.20 -4.87 -8.98
C LEU A 158 19.51 -3.72 -9.72
N MET A 159 19.46 -2.52 -9.16
CA MET A 159 18.89 -1.34 -9.82
C MET A 159 19.66 -0.99 -11.10
N LYS A 160 21.00 -0.97 -11.03
CA LYS A 160 21.87 -0.72 -12.22
C LYS A 160 21.65 -1.74 -13.32
N ARG A 161 21.67 -3.01 -12.96
CA ARG A 161 21.47 -4.10 -13.92
C ARG A 161 20.07 -4.10 -14.52
N SER A 162 19.06 -3.72 -13.75
CA SER A 162 17.70 -3.58 -14.26
C SER A 162 17.60 -2.56 -15.40
N TYR A 163 18.31 -1.43 -15.30
CA TYR A 163 18.36 -0.44 -16.37
C TYR A 163 18.92 -1.02 -17.66
N GLU A 164 20.01 -1.77 -17.59
CA GLU A 164 20.61 -2.42 -18.77
C GLU A 164 19.67 -3.44 -19.44
N ILE A 165 18.90 -4.15 -18.64
CA ILE A 165 17.91 -5.14 -19.12
C ILE A 165 16.68 -4.44 -19.72
N LEU A 166 16.18 -3.39 -19.06
CA LEU A 166 14.88 -2.80 -19.36
C LEU A 166 14.92 -1.71 -20.43
N LYS A 167 16.05 -1.01 -20.63
CA LYS A 167 16.16 0.08 -21.63
C LYS A 167 15.74 -0.31 -23.05
N ASN A 168 15.80 -1.60 -23.39
CA ASN A 168 15.41 -2.13 -24.70
C ASN A 168 14.28 -3.17 -24.60
N HIS A 169 13.59 -3.24 -23.47
CA HIS A 169 12.46 -4.14 -23.28
C HIS A 169 11.33 -3.82 -24.29
N PRO A 170 10.63 -4.83 -24.87
CA PRO A 170 9.56 -4.61 -25.85
C PRO A 170 8.50 -3.61 -25.42
N VAL A 171 8.05 -3.67 -24.16
CA VAL A 171 7.10 -2.70 -23.57
C VAL A 171 7.66 -1.27 -23.69
N ASN A 172 8.93 -1.04 -23.32
CA ASN A 172 9.55 0.27 -23.36
C ASN A 172 9.76 0.79 -24.78
N ILE A 173 10.05 -0.11 -25.74
CA ILE A 173 10.12 0.26 -27.16
C ILE A 173 8.76 0.78 -27.64
N GLU A 174 7.67 0.12 -27.29
CA GLU A 174 6.32 0.54 -27.67
C GLU A 174 5.88 1.82 -26.96
N ARG A 175 6.21 1.95 -25.65
CA ARG A 175 5.93 3.17 -24.90
C ARG A 175 6.67 4.38 -25.47
N ARG A 176 7.94 4.22 -25.85
CA ARG A 176 8.75 5.27 -26.52
C ARG A 176 8.13 5.71 -27.85
N LYS A 177 7.66 4.77 -28.69
CA LYS A 177 6.96 5.08 -29.94
C LYS A 177 5.68 5.90 -29.73
N LYS A 178 5.02 5.68 -28.59
CA LYS A 178 3.79 6.40 -28.20
C LYS A 178 4.07 7.71 -27.47
N GLY A 179 5.35 8.07 -27.22
CA GLY A 179 5.72 9.25 -26.44
C GLY A 179 5.40 9.14 -24.95
N LEU A 180 5.27 7.92 -24.43
CA LEU A 180 5.01 7.64 -23.02
C LEU A 180 6.33 7.45 -22.25
N HIS A 181 6.33 7.71 -20.96
CA HIS A 181 7.47 7.42 -20.08
C HIS A 181 7.76 5.91 -20.05
N GLU A 182 9.02 5.56 -20.14
CA GLU A 182 9.50 4.18 -20.12
C GLU A 182 9.65 3.69 -18.66
N ALA A 183 9.34 2.42 -18.40
CA ALA A 183 9.70 1.74 -17.16
C ALA A 183 11.09 1.13 -17.31
N ASN A 184 12.12 1.97 -17.42
CA ASN A 184 13.46 1.55 -17.83
C ASN A 184 14.42 1.18 -16.70
N SER A 185 13.97 1.29 -15.44
CA SER A 185 14.70 0.82 -14.26
C SER A 185 13.74 0.43 -13.15
N ILE A 186 14.22 -0.36 -12.20
CA ILE A 186 13.57 -0.50 -10.90
C ILE A 186 14.23 0.46 -9.90
N TRP A 187 13.46 0.85 -8.86
CA TRP A 187 13.95 1.62 -7.73
C TRP A 187 13.51 0.97 -6.42
N LEU A 188 14.48 0.60 -5.57
CA LEU A 188 14.27 -0.13 -4.33
C LEU A 188 14.33 0.82 -3.13
N TRP A 189 13.34 0.73 -2.21
CA TRP A 189 13.24 1.60 -1.07
C TRP A 189 12.24 1.09 -0.01
N GLY A 190 12.22 1.71 1.16
CA GLY A 190 11.18 1.46 2.16
C GLY A 190 11.24 0.06 2.75
N GLU A 191 12.42 -0.42 3.07
CA GLU A 191 12.68 -1.73 3.65
C GLU A 191 11.95 -1.97 4.96
N GLY A 192 11.56 -3.21 5.20
CA GLY A 192 10.92 -3.63 6.45
C GLY A 192 10.81 -5.14 6.56
N ARG A 193 10.58 -5.62 7.79
CA ARG A 193 10.30 -7.03 8.09
C ARG A 193 8.80 -7.22 8.31
N ARG A 194 8.32 -8.47 8.20
CA ARG A 194 6.94 -8.78 8.56
C ARG A 194 6.65 -8.24 9.98
N PRO A 195 5.62 -7.39 10.15
CA PRO A 195 5.24 -6.90 11.46
C PRO A 195 4.73 -8.06 12.31
N GLN A 196 5.13 -8.09 13.57
CA GLN A 196 4.65 -9.08 14.52
C GLN A 196 3.36 -8.56 15.16
N LEU A 197 2.25 -8.75 14.47
CA LEU A 197 0.93 -8.46 14.99
C LEU A 197 0.38 -9.71 15.71
N GLU A 198 -0.03 -9.53 16.97
CA GLU A 198 -0.82 -10.54 17.66
C GLU A 198 -2.13 -10.79 16.88
N ASN A 199 -2.55 -12.04 16.76
CA ASN A 199 -3.80 -12.36 16.07
C ASN A 199 -4.96 -11.57 16.68
N PHE A 200 -5.75 -10.90 15.83
CA PHE A 200 -6.79 -9.96 16.26
C PHE A 200 -7.81 -10.62 17.18
N LYS A 201 -8.21 -11.86 16.85
CA LYS A 201 -9.18 -12.61 17.64
C LYS A 201 -8.61 -13.04 19.00
N GLU A 202 -7.36 -13.46 19.03
CA GLU A 202 -6.68 -13.85 20.28
C GLU A 202 -6.51 -12.65 21.21
N LYS A 203 -6.11 -11.49 20.63
CA LYS A 203 -5.92 -10.25 21.36
C LYS A 203 -7.22 -9.65 21.92
N ASN A 204 -8.28 -9.63 21.12
CA ASN A 204 -9.50 -8.87 21.42
C ASN A 204 -10.70 -9.75 21.79
N GLY A 205 -10.60 -11.07 21.64
CA GLY A 205 -11.72 -12.01 21.88
C GLY A 205 -12.82 -12.00 20.84
N VAL A 206 -12.65 -11.23 19.73
CA VAL A 206 -13.63 -11.07 18.65
C VAL A 206 -12.96 -11.25 17.28
N SER A 207 -13.69 -11.83 16.34
CA SER A 207 -13.24 -11.97 14.95
C SER A 207 -13.36 -10.66 14.19
N GLY A 208 -12.49 -10.44 13.20
CA GLY A 208 -12.46 -9.19 12.42
C GLY A 208 -12.41 -9.41 10.92
N CYS A 209 -12.94 -8.43 10.18
CA CYS A 209 -12.84 -8.33 8.73
C CYS A 209 -12.45 -6.91 8.33
N VAL A 210 -11.48 -6.77 7.43
CA VAL A 210 -11.06 -5.49 6.84
C VAL A 210 -11.49 -5.45 5.38
N VAL A 211 -12.34 -4.50 5.02
CA VAL A 211 -12.75 -4.25 3.63
C VAL A 211 -12.10 -2.95 3.15
N SER A 212 -11.10 -3.05 2.31
CA SER A 212 -10.35 -1.91 1.77
C SER A 212 -9.92 -2.16 0.32
N ALA A 213 -9.72 -1.10 -0.43
CA ALA A 213 -9.03 -1.14 -1.73
C ALA A 213 -7.53 -0.88 -1.59
N VAL A 214 -7.07 -0.47 -0.40
CA VAL A 214 -5.69 -0.04 -0.15
C VAL A 214 -4.88 -1.21 0.39
N ASP A 215 -3.80 -1.56 -0.31
CA ASP A 215 -2.94 -2.70 0.04
C ASP A 215 -2.40 -2.63 1.47
N LEU A 216 -2.08 -1.43 1.94
CA LEU A 216 -1.65 -1.19 3.32
C LEU A 216 -2.65 -1.74 4.34
N LEU A 217 -3.93 -1.41 4.18
CA LEU A 217 -4.99 -1.83 5.11
C LEU A 217 -5.28 -3.32 5.01
N LYS A 218 -5.31 -3.87 3.79
CA LYS A 218 -5.40 -5.31 3.57
C LYS A 218 -4.23 -6.04 4.24
N GLY A 219 -3.00 -5.53 4.06
CA GLY A 219 -1.81 -6.09 4.68
C GLY A 219 -1.86 -6.11 6.19
N ILE A 220 -2.34 -5.03 6.84
CA ILE A 220 -2.58 -5.01 8.30
C ILE A 220 -3.58 -6.11 8.68
N GLY A 221 -4.71 -6.19 7.96
CA GLY A 221 -5.73 -7.21 8.22
C GLY A 221 -5.18 -8.63 8.10
N ILE A 222 -4.44 -8.95 7.03
CA ILE A 222 -3.81 -10.24 6.81
C ILE A 222 -2.81 -10.57 7.91
N CYS A 223 -1.90 -9.64 8.24
CA CYS A 223 -0.92 -9.84 9.31
C CYS A 223 -1.57 -10.02 10.68
N ALA A 224 -2.73 -9.41 10.91
CA ALA A 224 -3.53 -9.55 12.12
C ALA A 224 -4.44 -10.79 12.13
N GLY A 225 -4.47 -11.59 11.07
CA GLY A 225 -5.33 -12.77 10.94
C GLY A 225 -6.83 -12.46 10.80
N MET A 226 -7.15 -11.26 10.25
CA MET A 226 -8.52 -10.86 9.94
C MET A 226 -8.89 -11.28 8.50
N GLU A 227 -10.20 -11.41 8.22
CA GLU A 227 -10.68 -11.57 6.85
C GLU A 227 -10.40 -10.31 6.01
N THR A 228 -10.00 -10.49 4.75
CA THR A 228 -9.75 -9.38 3.81
C THR A 228 -10.33 -9.70 2.44
N PRO A 229 -11.66 -9.60 2.28
CA PRO A 229 -12.32 -9.97 1.02
C PRO A 229 -11.94 -9.03 -0.12
N GLU A 230 -11.72 -9.59 -1.30
CA GLU A 230 -11.59 -8.82 -2.53
C GLU A 230 -12.96 -8.30 -2.98
N VAL A 231 -12.98 -7.05 -3.44
CA VAL A 231 -14.19 -6.40 -3.93
C VAL A 231 -13.96 -5.88 -5.34
N GLU A 232 -14.65 -6.42 -6.31
CA GLU A 232 -14.56 -5.98 -7.71
C GLU A 232 -14.91 -4.49 -7.85
N GLY A 233 -14.08 -3.73 -8.56
CA GLY A 233 -14.25 -2.29 -8.75
C GLY A 233 -13.94 -1.45 -7.50
N ALA A 234 -13.35 -2.03 -6.46
CA ALA A 234 -12.84 -1.25 -5.34
C ALA A 234 -11.57 -0.50 -5.75
N THR A 235 -11.61 0.82 -5.60
CA THR A 235 -10.48 1.74 -5.83
C THR A 235 -10.22 2.59 -4.58
N GLY A 236 -9.09 3.28 -4.54
CA GLY A 236 -8.79 4.29 -3.51
C GLY A 236 -9.42 5.66 -3.80
N TYR A 237 -10.21 5.82 -4.85
CA TYR A 237 -10.72 7.11 -5.30
C TYR A 237 -12.27 7.19 -5.30
N ILE A 238 -12.81 8.31 -5.77
CA ILE A 238 -14.27 8.60 -5.72
C ILE A 238 -15.12 7.66 -6.61
N ASP A 239 -14.51 6.97 -7.55
CA ASP A 239 -15.14 5.98 -8.42
C ASP A 239 -15.22 4.58 -7.81
N THR A 240 -14.73 4.41 -6.59
CA THR A 240 -14.75 3.11 -5.89
C THR A 240 -16.16 2.49 -5.82
N ASN A 241 -16.22 1.17 -5.82
CA ASN A 241 -17.47 0.42 -5.63
C ASN A 241 -17.95 0.49 -4.16
N PHE A 242 -18.63 1.59 -3.78
CA PHE A 242 -19.15 1.81 -2.43
C PHE A 242 -20.12 0.70 -2.00
N GLU A 243 -21.03 0.31 -2.89
CA GLU A 243 -22.03 -0.73 -2.63
C GLU A 243 -21.39 -2.10 -2.43
N GLY A 244 -20.42 -2.45 -3.27
CA GLY A 244 -19.71 -3.73 -3.18
C GLY A 244 -18.92 -3.86 -1.89
N LYS A 245 -18.20 -2.80 -1.49
CA LYS A 245 -17.48 -2.77 -0.21
C LYS A 245 -18.43 -2.88 0.98
N THR A 246 -19.55 -2.17 0.94
CA THR A 246 -20.57 -2.26 2.00
C THR A 246 -21.17 -3.65 2.07
N GLN A 247 -21.48 -4.26 0.92
CA GLN A 247 -22.01 -5.60 0.85
C GLN A 247 -21.05 -6.65 1.38
N ALA A 248 -19.75 -6.53 1.07
CA ALA A 248 -18.71 -7.42 1.59
C ALA A 248 -18.65 -7.38 3.14
N GLY A 249 -18.82 -6.19 3.73
CA GLY A 249 -18.92 -6.04 5.18
C GLY A 249 -20.18 -6.69 5.76
N ILE A 250 -21.33 -6.49 5.13
CA ILE A 250 -22.60 -7.15 5.54
C ILE A 250 -22.47 -8.67 5.44
N ASP A 251 -21.84 -9.17 4.38
CA ASP A 251 -21.67 -10.61 4.20
C ASP A 251 -20.68 -11.22 5.21
N ALA A 252 -19.69 -10.45 5.67
CA ALA A 252 -18.83 -10.84 6.78
C ALA A 252 -19.65 -11.01 8.08
N PHE A 253 -20.51 -10.06 8.42
CA PHE A 253 -21.43 -10.20 9.58
C PHE A 253 -22.34 -11.43 9.45
N LYS A 254 -22.91 -11.69 8.27
CA LYS A 254 -23.74 -12.88 8.04
C LYS A 254 -22.98 -14.20 8.22
N ARG A 255 -21.66 -14.19 8.02
CA ARG A 255 -20.80 -15.36 8.29
C ARG A 255 -20.43 -15.49 9.77
N GLY A 256 -20.81 -14.53 10.61
CA GLY A 256 -20.54 -14.53 12.05
C GLY A 256 -19.27 -13.77 12.45
N THR A 257 -18.76 -12.87 11.60
CA THR A 257 -17.68 -11.97 11.98
C THR A 257 -18.21 -10.91 12.95
N ASP A 258 -17.48 -10.67 14.04
CA ASP A 258 -17.93 -9.79 15.11
C ASP A 258 -17.64 -8.31 14.85
N LEU A 259 -16.54 -8.00 14.11
CA LEU A 259 -16.09 -6.64 13.80
C LEU A 259 -15.80 -6.49 12.31
N VAL A 260 -16.35 -5.45 11.69
CA VAL A 260 -16.04 -5.09 10.29
C VAL A 260 -15.43 -3.70 10.23
N TYR A 261 -14.23 -3.62 9.68
CA TYR A 261 -13.51 -2.38 9.40
C TYR A 261 -13.72 -2.01 7.94
N LEU A 262 -14.62 -1.06 7.66
CA LEU A 262 -14.88 -0.54 6.31
C LEU A 262 -14.02 0.69 6.05
N HIS A 263 -13.11 0.60 5.12
CA HIS A 263 -12.19 1.69 4.77
C HIS A 263 -12.53 2.30 3.43
N PHE A 264 -12.60 3.62 3.37
CA PHE A 264 -12.83 4.43 2.16
C PHE A 264 -11.80 5.55 2.07
N GLU A 265 -10.85 5.41 1.16
CA GLU A 265 -9.73 6.33 0.92
C GLU A 265 -10.15 7.59 0.14
N ALA A 266 -11.29 7.55 -0.55
CA ALA A 266 -11.68 8.59 -1.49
C ALA A 266 -11.64 10.03 -0.93
N PRO A 267 -12.06 10.33 0.32
CA PRO A 267 -11.93 11.66 0.88
C PRO A 267 -10.48 12.12 1.07
N ASP A 268 -9.58 11.19 1.41
CA ASP A 268 -8.15 11.44 1.59
C ASP A 268 -7.48 11.77 0.26
N GLU A 269 -7.66 10.91 -0.73
CA GLU A 269 -7.08 11.08 -2.07
C GLU A 269 -7.57 12.37 -2.75
N CYS A 270 -8.87 12.71 -2.59
CA CYS A 270 -9.38 14.01 -3.05
C CYS A 270 -8.73 15.18 -2.30
N GLY A 271 -8.42 15.02 -1.01
CA GLY A 271 -7.69 16.00 -0.22
C GLY A 271 -6.28 16.24 -0.75
N HIS A 272 -5.52 15.17 -0.99
CA HIS A 272 -4.17 15.22 -1.56
C HIS A 272 -4.13 15.87 -2.94
N ARG A 273 -5.16 15.69 -3.76
CA ARG A 273 -5.29 16.32 -5.09
C ARG A 273 -5.82 17.76 -5.06
N GLY A 274 -6.21 18.28 -3.89
CA GLY A 274 -6.82 19.60 -3.76
C GLY A 274 -8.25 19.68 -4.32
N GLU A 275 -8.94 18.57 -4.46
CA GLU A 275 -10.27 18.44 -5.05
C GLU A 275 -11.37 18.56 -4.00
N ALA A 276 -11.52 19.76 -3.40
CA ALA A 276 -12.44 20.00 -2.28
C ALA A 276 -13.89 19.56 -2.57
N GLN A 277 -14.40 19.79 -3.79
CA GLN A 277 -15.76 19.39 -4.16
C GLN A 277 -15.92 17.87 -4.23
N ASN A 278 -14.92 17.16 -4.77
CA ASN A 278 -14.91 15.69 -4.80
C ASN A 278 -14.76 15.11 -3.39
N LYS A 279 -13.98 15.75 -2.50
CA LYS A 279 -13.87 15.34 -1.09
C LYS A 279 -15.25 15.40 -0.40
N VAL A 280 -15.97 16.50 -0.54
CA VAL A 280 -17.34 16.65 0.00
C VAL A 280 -18.26 15.58 -0.58
N LYS A 281 -18.26 15.40 -1.90
CA LYS A 281 -19.06 14.38 -2.57
C LYS A 281 -18.74 12.96 -2.11
N ALA A 282 -17.46 12.62 -1.91
CA ALA A 282 -17.06 11.32 -1.39
C ALA A 282 -17.62 11.07 0.02
N ILE A 283 -17.60 12.08 0.90
CA ILE A 283 -18.19 12.00 2.24
C ILE A 283 -19.72 11.82 2.16
N GLU A 284 -20.41 12.55 1.29
CA GLU A 284 -21.86 12.40 1.06
C GLU A 284 -22.20 11.00 0.51
N MET A 285 -21.33 10.43 -0.34
CA MET A 285 -21.51 9.06 -0.85
C MET A 285 -21.28 8.01 0.24
N ILE A 286 -20.33 8.21 1.15
CA ILE A 286 -20.16 7.34 2.32
C ILE A 286 -21.41 7.40 3.20
N ASP A 287 -21.97 8.57 3.49
CA ASP A 287 -23.19 8.70 4.29
C ASP A 287 -24.38 8.01 3.62
N SER A 288 -24.64 8.29 2.35
CA SER A 288 -25.84 7.83 1.66
C SER A 288 -25.78 6.40 1.16
N ARG A 289 -24.63 5.93 0.64
CA ARG A 289 -24.48 4.64 -0.02
C ARG A 289 -23.90 3.55 0.90
N VAL A 290 -23.14 3.94 1.94
CA VAL A 290 -22.50 3.01 2.88
C VAL A 290 -23.25 2.98 4.20
N LEU A 291 -23.25 4.11 4.90
CA LEU A 291 -23.77 4.19 6.26
C LEU A 291 -25.25 3.89 6.33
N THR A 292 -26.05 4.44 5.41
CA THR A 292 -27.48 4.15 5.33
C THR A 292 -27.73 2.65 5.16
N LYS A 293 -27.08 2.02 4.19
CA LYS A 293 -27.24 0.60 3.90
C LYS A 293 -26.78 -0.30 5.05
N MET A 294 -25.67 0.07 5.71
CA MET A 294 -25.16 -0.67 6.86
C MET A 294 -26.14 -0.58 8.05
N LEU A 295 -26.70 0.62 8.30
CA LEU A 295 -27.69 0.83 9.35
C LEU A 295 -28.99 0.06 9.11
N ASP A 296 -29.46 0.04 7.85
CA ASP A 296 -30.66 -0.73 7.48
C ASP A 296 -30.47 -2.22 7.80
N TYR A 297 -29.28 -2.77 7.48
CA TYR A 297 -28.93 -4.14 7.82
C TYR A 297 -28.85 -4.35 9.34
N LEU A 298 -28.10 -3.53 10.07
CA LEU A 298 -27.88 -3.67 11.50
C LEU A 298 -29.17 -3.52 12.31
N ASN A 299 -30.05 -2.59 11.93
CA ASN A 299 -31.36 -2.43 12.56
C ASN A 299 -32.30 -3.61 12.28
N GLY A 300 -32.06 -4.34 11.20
CA GLY A 300 -32.88 -5.49 10.77
C GLY A 300 -32.39 -6.85 11.32
N CYS A 301 -31.14 -6.96 11.79
CA CYS A 301 -30.60 -8.25 12.24
C CYS A 301 -31.05 -8.67 13.64
N GLY A 302 -31.49 -7.72 14.47
CA GLY A 302 -32.01 -8.01 15.83
C GLY A 302 -30.92 -8.11 16.91
N ASP A 303 -29.66 -7.90 16.56
CA ASP A 303 -28.52 -7.91 17.48
C ASP A 303 -28.17 -6.50 17.93
N ASP A 304 -27.59 -6.38 19.12
CA ASP A 304 -26.98 -5.14 19.58
C ASP A 304 -25.72 -4.82 18.79
N TYR A 305 -25.56 -3.56 18.39
CA TYR A 305 -24.39 -3.13 17.63
C TYR A 305 -23.82 -1.79 18.10
N ARG A 306 -22.56 -1.54 17.74
CA ARG A 306 -21.89 -0.25 17.87
C ARG A 306 -21.27 0.13 16.54
N ILE A 307 -21.32 1.44 16.22
CA ILE A 307 -20.67 2.01 15.03
C ILE A 307 -19.69 3.07 15.48
N LEU A 308 -18.45 2.98 15.01
CA LEU A 308 -17.44 4.04 15.10
C LEU A 308 -17.24 4.63 13.69
N ILE A 309 -17.35 5.94 13.57
CA ILE A 309 -17.08 6.68 12.32
C ILE A 309 -16.00 7.68 12.61
N MET A 310 -14.88 7.57 11.93
CA MET A 310 -13.73 8.45 12.13
C MET A 310 -12.85 8.53 10.89
N PRO A 311 -12.16 9.66 10.65
CA PRO A 311 -10.96 9.66 9.82
C PRO A 311 -9.78 9.09 10.62
N ASP A 312 -8.77 8.58 9.93
CA ASP A 312 -7.51 8.16 10.56
C ASP A 312 -6.60 9.38 10.85
N HIS A 313 -6.76 10.45 10.08
CA HIS A 313 -6.16 11.79 10.29
C HIS A 313 -7.05 12.89 9.69
N PRO A 314 -6.80 14.20 9.97
CA PRO A 314 -7.58 15.33 9.48
C PRO A 314 -7.43 15.57 7.97
#